data_86386fb5cbd39bb28837ba923d8f1082
#
_entry.id   86386fb5cbd39bb28837ba923d8f1082
#
_cell.length_a   1.000
_cell.length_b   1.000
_cell.length_c   1.000
_cell.angle_alpha   90.00
_cell.angle_beta   90.00
_cell.angle_gamma   90.00
#
_symmetry.space_group_name_H-M   'P 1'
#
loop_
_entity.id
_entity.type
_entity.pdbx_description
1 polymer ?
#
loop_
_entity_poly.entity_id
_entity_poly.type
_entity_poly.pdbx_seq_one_letter_code
_entity_poly.pdbx_strand_id
1 'polypeptide(L)'
;RDRSPSRGLGDVYKRQDLDIDDFKQLKPEDYWYSVIYGEGSCYTGEDIRKRTKKFWIWKDNMSWKIEELRLYFKDMQTRLKKDHPELFLCPDLSQWGYFLNVYSQKQCDSDNPDYSELWDTAMRGIDMYAISPYVDSCHFITVPARPDASPDAYVTSCQHSMMRVMNEGKECIGGIYWGRYIYRDLYAFLTPEEIVGTMTACGVDGYTSYGMNGLDDGGVLNRMEDDFLDSLRRGNTWCAEVIPKRGKSKFKEIAILFPSEMSDYEPFDVENNEIRRLDMLGWYEICCDLGYQTDVISYHDILENKLNDYKMLIVPSNDCYFAEEHTDMEKMIREWVTNGGVVLHGPDCGLSKNCFGIQGIPCEKTPYIYQKPVIPQGCEFQRYETGRCISAYADDAGKCIVMQEIEKGKVISCGVQLGASYVAKNIPHVPYEQRNKEMYPIIQARSTLLEDLLGVCGKPVSGICERGIEAGVFETGMVLVNHRSTPYEIGNLKGNRKFTNPVNDTVLLPHSAVWIERE
;
A
#
# COMPACT_ATOMS: atom_id res chain seq x y z
N ARG A 1 15.81 -3.20 35.37
CA ARG A 1 17.20 -3.16 35.73
C ARG A 1 17.99 -4.24 35.04
N ASP A 2 17.84 -4.86 34.12
CA ASP A 2 18.62 -5.71 33.23
C ASP A 2 17.91 -5.81 31.87
N ARG A 3 17.62 -4.65 31.34
CA ARG A 3 17.15 -4.50 29.95
C ARG A 3 18.32 -3.98 29.13
N SER A 4 19.35 -4.79 29.06
CA SER A 4 20.38 -4.54 28.09
C SER A 4 19.81 -4.82 26.71
N PRO A 5 19.83 -3.84 25.80
CA PRO A 5 19.55 -4.07 24.37
C PRO A 5 20.43 -5.17 23.78
N SER A 6 21.48 -5.55 24.51
CA SER A 6 22.46 -6.56 24.15
C SER A 6 21.92 -7.99 24.01
N ARG A 7 20.71 -8.32 24.50
CA ARG A 7 20.21 -9.71 24.32
C ARG A 7 19.76 -9.98 22.88
N GLY A 8 19.09 -9.03 22.24
CA GLY A 8 18.76 -9.16 20.83
C GLY A 8 19.99 -9.08 19.93
N LEU A 9 20.84 -8.08 20.15
CA LEU A 9 22.10 -7.92 19.43
C LEU A 9 23.02 -9.15 19.57
N GLY A 10 23.14 -9.74 20.78
CA GLY A 10 23.97 -10.93 21.00
C GLY A 10 23.53 -12.15 20.20
N ASP A 11 22.23 -12.33 19.94
CA ASP A 11 21.72 -13.44 19.13
C ASP A 11 21.91 -13.19 17.63
N VAL A 12 21.80 -11.94 17.18
CA VAL A 12 22.07 -11.55 15.80
C VAL A 12 23.54 -11.70 15.47
N TYR A 13 24.44 -11.27 16.35
CA TYR A 13 25.88 -11.47 16.18
C TYR A 13 26.27 -12.95 16.10
N LYS A 14 25.64 -13.80 16.91
CA LYS A 14 25.87 -15.24 16.86
C LYS A 14 25.40 -15.90 15.56
N ARG A 15 24.38 -15.34 14.92
CA ARG A 15 23.86 -15.89 13.66
C ARG A 15 24.73 -15.53 12.45
N GLN A 16 25.60 -14.51 12.58
CA GLN A 16 26.24 -13.88 11.44
C GLN A 16 27.77 -13.84 11.48
N ASP A 17 28.40 -14.52 12.45
CA ASP A 17 29.85 -14.41 12.69
C ASP A 17 30.35 -12.96 12.83
N LEU A 18 29.46 -12.03 13.24
CA LEU A 18 29.82 -10.66 13.54
C LEU A 18 30.41 -10.58 14.95
N ASP A 19 31.66 -10.14 15.05
CA ASP A 19 32.31 -9.91 16.33
C ASP A 19 31.87 -8.56 16.91
N ILE A 20 31.59 -8.53 18.22
CA ILE A 20 31.28 -7.28 18.94
C ILE A 20 32.43 -6.27 18.87
N ASP A 21 33.65 -6.74 18.66
CA ASP A 21 34.82 -5.90 18.50
C ASP A 21 34.87 -5.21 17.11
N ASP A 22 34.25 -5.80 16.10
CA ASP A 22 34.03 -5.14 14.80
C ASP A 22 33.09 -3.94 14.93
N PHE A 23 32.08 -4.04 15.78
CA PHE A 23 31.15 -2.94 16.07
C PHE A 23 31.82 -1.78 16.81
N LYS A 24 32.74 -2.09 17.73
CA LYS A 24 33.54 -1.08 18.47
C LYS A 24 34.55 -0.36 17.59
N GLN A 25 34.90 -0.90 16.44
CA GLN A 25 35.80 -0.28 15.47
C GLN A 25 35.11 0.71 14.53
N LEU A 26 33.76 0.71 14.48
CA LEU A 26 33.02 1.74 13.77
C LEU A 26 33.15 3.06 14.51
N LYS A 27 33.67 4.07 13.81
CA LYS A 27 33.71 5.40 14.38
C LYS A 27 32.28 5.94 14.54
N PRO A 28 31.98 6.69 15.61
CA PRO A 28 30.66 7.32 15.76
C PRO A 28 30.24 8.14 14.53
N GLU A 29 31.15 8.81 13.87
CA GLU A 29 30.93 9.55 12.64
C GLU A 29 30.52 8.66 11.46
N ASP A 30 31.11 7.46 11.31
CA ASP A 30 30.75 6.53 10.24
C ASP A 30 29.34 5.94 10.47
N TYR A 31 28.92 5.87 11.73
CA TYR A 31 27.65 5.33 12.14
C TYR A 31 26.52 6.36 12.09
N TRP A 32 26.75 7.54 12.67
CA TRP A 32 25.74 8.62 12.73
C TRP A 32 25.53 9.32 11.40
N TYR A 33 26.59 9.54 10.66
CA TYR A 33 26.52 10.28 9.41
C TYR A 33 25.79 9.48 8.33
N SER A 34 26.10 8.20 8.22
CA SER A 34 25.41 7.31 7.29
C SER A 34 23.95 7.08 7.65
N VAL A 35 23.63 7.09 8.94
CA VAL A 35 22.26 6.87 9.43
C VAL A 35 21.40 8.12 9.29
N ILE A 36 21.97 9.32 9.45
CA ILE A 36 21.21 10.57 9.46
C ILE A 36 21.18 11.26 8.09
N TYR A 37 22.23 11.16 7.31
CA TYR A 37 22.39 11.97 6.10
C TYR A 37 22.48 11.20 4.79
N GLY A 38 22.46 9.89 4.82
CA GLY A 38 22.37 9.07 3.60
C GLY A 38 23.58 9.07 2.70
N GLU A 39 24.70 9.65 3.11
CA GLU A 39 25.89 9.70 2.26
C GLU A 39 26.60 8.35 2.18
N GLY A 40 26.80 7.84 0.97
CA GLY A 40 27.87 6.89 0.50
C GLY A 40 28.18 5.64 1.31
N SER A 41 27.82 5.62 2.58
CA SER A 41 28.06 4.54 3.52
C SER A 41 26.84 3.67 3.79
N CYS A 42 25.67 4.07 3.30
CA CYS A 42 24.45 3.27 3.41
C CYS A 42 24.55 1.99 2.59
N TYR A 43 23.77 1.01 2.99
CA TYR A 43 23.63 -0.21 2.19
C TYR A 43 22.78 0.07 0.93
N THR A 44 22.97 -0.75 -0.08
CA THR A 44 22.24 -0.73 -1.34
C THR A 44 21.33 -1.94 -1.45
N GLY A 45 20.47 -1.99 -2.47
CA GLY A 45 19.72 -3.19 -2.81
C GLY A 45 20.63 -4.42 -3.04
N GLU A 46 21.84 -4.21 -3.56
CA GLU A 46 22.83 -5.26 -3.71
C GLU A 46 23.34 -5.77 -2.34
N ASP A 47 23.54 -4.88 -1.36
CA ASP A 47 23.94 -5.26 -0.01
C ASP A 47 22.85 -6.14 0.66
N ILE A 48 21.58 -5.81 0.46
CA ILE A 48 20.46 -6.63 0.94
C ILE A 48 20.48 -8.01 0.28
N ARG A 49 20.54 -8.06 -1.05
CA ARG A 49 20.55 -9.32 -1.79
C ARG A 49 21.72 -10.23 -1.39
N LYS A 50 22.88 -9.64 -1.16
CA LYS A 50 24.11 -10.34 -0.74
C LYS A 50 24.22 -10.56 0.75
N ARG A 51 23.31 -10.01 1.56
CA ARG A 51 23.37 -10.09 3.03
C ARG A 51 24.74 -9.68 3.57
N THR A 52 25.25 -8.53 3.13
CA THR A 52 26.56 -8.03 3.53
C THR A 52 26.58 -7.67 5.03
N LYS A 53 27.79 -7.62 5.63
CA LYS A 53 27.97 -7.15 7.01
C LYS A 53 27.42 -5.74 7.20
N LYS A 54 27.61 -4.85 6.23
CA LYS A 54 27.12 -3.48 6.24
C LYS A 54 25.58 -3.42 6.34
N PHE A 55 24.89 -4.24 5.57
CA PHE A 55 23.43 -4.37 5.63
C PHE A 55 22.96 -4.83 7.01
N TRP A 56 23.59 -5.85 7.60
CA TRP A 56 23.15 -6.37 8.90
C TRP A 56 23.33 -5.37 10.04
N ILE A 57 24.41 -4.58 10.02
CA ILE A 57 24.61 -3.52 11.00
C ILE A 57 23.51 -2.46 10.90
N TRP A 58 23.15 -2.08 9.67
CA TRP A 58 22.06 -1.15 9.43
C TRP A 58 20.72 -1.71 9.92
N LYS A 59 20.40 -2.94 9.53
CA LYS A 59 19.16 -3.62 9.90
C LYS A 59 18.98 -3.71 11.42
N ASP A 60 20.02 -4.11 12.14
CA ASP A 60 19.96 -4.21 13.59
C ASP A 60 19.70 -2.87 14.26
N ASN A 61 20.31 -1.81 13.75
CA ASN A 61 20.08 -0.46 14.26
C ASN A 61 18.63 -0.01 14.01
N MET A 62 18.06 -0.31 12.85
CA MET A 62 16.67 0.02 12.55
C MET A 62 15.71 -0.82 13.41
N SER A 63 15.94 -2.11 13.54
CA SER A 63 15.15 -2.99 14.41
C SER A 63 15.16 -2.50 15.85
N TRP A 64 16.30 -2.02 16.34
CA TRP A 64 16.37 -1.42 17.67
C TRP A 64 15.55 -0.13 17.79
N LYS A 65 15.61 0.75 16.80
CA LYS A 65 14.82 1.99 16.80
C LYS A 65 13.32 1.71 16.79
N ILE A 66 12.88 0.76 15.95
CA ILE A 66 11.49 0.33 15.87
C ILE A 66 11.01 -0.18 17.23
N GLU A 67 11.80 -1.04 17.87
CA GLU A 67 11.44 -1.60 19.18
C GLU A 67 11.42 -0.55 20.29
N GLU A 68 12.38 0.39 20.31
CA GLU A 68 12.40 1.50 21.29
C GLU A 68 11.16 2.41 21.10
N LEU A 69 10.80 2.74 19.87
CA LEU A 69 9.63 3.56 19.61
C LEU A 69 8.33 2.82 19.99
N ARG A 70 8.22 1.54 19.67
CA ARG A 70 7.11 0.68 20.10
C ARG A 70 6.97 0.66 21.62
N LEU A 71 8.09 0.47 22.33
CA LEU A 71 8.12 0.46 23.81
C LEU A 71 7.76 1.83 24.40
N TYR A 72 8.18 2.92 23.76
CA TYR A 72 7.79 4.26 24.16
C TYR A 72 6.26 4.44 24.11
N PHE A 73 5.60 4.08 23.00
CA PHE A 73 4.14 4.17 22.90
C PHE A 73 3.43 3.27 23.91
N LYS A 74 3.94 2.07 24.15
CA LYS A 74 3.43 1.16 25.18
C LYS A 74 3.49 1.76 26.58
N ASP A 75 4.64 2.33 26.96
CA ASP A 75 4.83 2.95 28.27
C ASP A 75 3.98 4.22 28.40
N MET A 76 3.94 5.05 27.37
CA MET A 76 3.11 6.24 27.30
C MET A 76 1.61 5.90 27.50
N GLN A 77 1.07 4.93 26.74
CA GLN A 77 -0.30 4.47 26.89
C GLN A 77 -0.57 3.99 28.32
N THR A 78 0.33 3.13 28.86
CA THR A 78 0.15 2.56 30.19
C THR A 78 0.08 3.64 31.27
N ARG A 79 0.91 4.67 31.19
CA ARG A 79 0.94 5.77 32.17
C ARG A 79 -0.26 6.70 32.01
N LEU A 80 -0.53 7.14 30.76
CA LEU A 80 -1.61 8.09 30.50
C LEU A 80 -2.99 7.47 30.82
N LYS A 81 -3.23 6.24 30.35
CA LYS A 81 -4.54 5.59 30.59
C LYS A 81 -4.76 5.18 32.04
N LYS A 82 -3.71 5.06 32.84
CA LYS A 82 -3.83 4.81 34.27
C LYS A 82 -4.49 5.99 35.00
N ASP A 83 -4.06 7.20 34.67
CA ASP A 83 -4.49 8.40 35.36
C ASP A 83 -5.60 9.14 34.59
N HIS A 84 -5.69 8.93 33.28
CA HIS A 84 -6.59 9.57 32.33
C HIS A 84 -7.13 8.58 31.31
N PRO A 85 -8.02 7.64 31.71
CA PRO A 85 -8.55 6.62 30.80
C PRO A 85 -9.39 7.19 29.65
N GLU A 86 -9.89 8.41 29.79
CA GLU A 86 -10.69 9.12 28.79
C GLU A 86 -9.88 9.76 27.66
N LEU A 87 -8.56 9.91 27.81
CA LEU A 87 -7.72 10.51 26.78
C LEU A 87 -7.69 9.64 25.52
N PHE A 88 -7.92 10.27 24.38
CA PHE A 88 -7.81 9.64 23.07
C PHE A 88 -6.40 9.85 22.51
N LEU A 89 -5.64 8.75 22.37
CA LEU A 89 -4.27 8.76 21.88
C LEU A 89 -4.26 8.53 20.38
N CYS A 90 -4.01 9.59 19.63
CA CYS A 90 -3.95 9.57 18.17
C CYS A 90 -2.70 10.30 17.68
N PRO A 91 -1.54 9.64 17.65
CA PRO A 91 -0.30 10.25 17.19
C PRO A 91 -0.35 10.47 15.68
N ASP A 92 0.12 11.62 15.24
CA ASP A 92 0.41 11.87 13.84
C ASP A 92 1.81 11.33 13.49
N LEU A 93 1.84 10.30 12.67
CA LEU A 93 3.07 9.66 12.17
C LEU A 93 3.20 9.92 10.67
N SER A 94 3.09 11.17 10.29
CA SER A 94 2.88 11.65 8.93
C SER A 94 3.86 11.10 7.90
N GLN A 95 5.11 10.88 8.28
CA GLN A 95 6.13 10.44 7.33
C GLN A 95 5.97 9.00 6.86
N TRP A 96 5.32 8.16 7.64
CA TRP A 96 5.07 6.79 7.22
C TRP A 96 4.12 6.72 5.99
N GLY A 97 3.21 7.68 5.87
CA GLY A 97 2.33 7.81 4.71
C GLY A 97 3.06 8.03 3.40
N TYR A 98 4.25 8.55 3.43
CA TYR A 98 5.08 8.77 2.25
C TYR A 98 5.56 7.49 1.57
N PHE A 99 5.35 6.32 2.14
CA PHE A 99 5.70 5.06 1.49
C PHE A 99 5.21 4.96 0.04
N LEU A 100 4.01 5.48 -0.27
CA LEU A 100 3.48 5.51 -1.64
C LEU A 100 3.75 6.81 -2.39
N ASN A 101 4.15 7.87 -1.70
CA ASN A 101 4.30 9.21 -2.27
C ASN A 101 5.75 9.63 -2.46
N VAL A 102 6.69 8.77 -2.13
CA VAL A 102 8.05 9.19 -2.04
C VAL A 102 8.68 9.41 -3.39
N TYR A 103 9.34 10.55 -3.45
CA TYR A 103 10.13 10.98 -4.58
C TYR A 103 11.38 10.16 -4.73
N SER A 104 11.71 9.83 -5.96
CA SER A 104 13.07 9.47 -6.28
C SER A 104 13.99 10.65 -5.93
N GLN A 105 15.17 10.40 -5.45
CA GLN A 105 16.20 11.43 -5.23
C GLN A 105 16.39 12.36 -6.45
N LYS A 106 16.07 11.90 -7.64
CA LYS A 106 16.07 12.68 -8.89
C LYS A 106 15.00 13.77 -8.96
N GLN A 107 14.00 13.71 -8.08
CA GLN A 107 12.88 14.66 -8.04
C GLN A 107 12.96 15.58 -6.82
N CYS A 108 13.76 15.25 -5.81
CA CYS A 108 14.13 16.20 -4.78
C CYS A 108 14.95 17.31 -5.42
N ASP A 109 14.61 18.55 -5.09
CA ASP A 109 15.19 19.73 -5.66
C ASP A 109 16.73 19.66 -5.60
N SER A 110 17.38 20.10 -6.66
CA SER A 110 18.83 20.07 -6.83
C SER A 110 19.63 20.74 -5.73
N ASP A 111 18.98 21.53 -4.88
CA ASP A 111 19.62 22.29 -3.81
C ASP A 111 19.74 21.52 -2.49
N ASN A 112 19.06 20.38 -2.35
CA ASN A 112 19.19 19.50 -1.19
C ASN A 112 19.09 18.02 -1.58
N PRO A 113 20.12 17.47 -2.25
CA PRO A 113 20.14 16.09 -2.73
C PRO A 113 20.07 15.04 -1.60
N ASP A 114 20.25 15.45 -0.35
CA ASP A 114 20.34 14.59 0.81
C ASP A 114 18.99 14.37 1.50
N TYR A 115 17.95 15.10 1.11
CA TYR A 115 16.63 14.99 1.71
C TYR A 115 15.70 14.14 0.84
N SER A 116 15.54 12.90 1.24
CA SER A 116 14.50 12.02 0.75
C SER A 116 13.53 11.74 1.89
N GLU A 117 12.25 12.00 1.71
CA GLU A 117 11.23 11.70 2.71
C GLU A 117 11.12 10.19 3.01
N LEU A 118 11.54 9.34 2.08
CA LEU A 118 11.76 7.90 2.27
C LEU A 118 12.66 7.60 3.45
N TRP A 119 13.78 8.26 3.47
CA TRP A 119 14.78 8.10 4.50
C TRP A 119 14.24 8.44 5.87
N ASP A 120 13.34 9.40 5.94
CA ASP A 120 12.77 9.85 7.17
C ASP A 120 12.02 8.74 7.91
N THR A 121 11.25 7.93 7.20
CA THR A 121 10.48 6.83 7.78
C THR A 121 11.42 5.74 8.32
N ALA A 122 12.30 5.21 7.48
CA ALA A 122 13.26 4.19 7.86
C ALA A 122 14.21 4.70 8.96
N MET A 123 14.74 5.92 8.85
CA MET A 123 15.66 6.48 9.83
C MET A 123 15.04 6.75 11.20
N ARG A 124 13.73 6.96 11.28
CA ARG A 124 13.03 7.21 12.55
C ARG A 124 12.62 5.95 13.27
N GLY A 125 12.65 4.80 12.62
CA GLY A 125 12.18 3.54 13.21
C GLY A 125 10.67 3.50 13.39
N ILE A 126 9.91 4.15 12.51
CA ILE A 126 8.45 4.18 12.57
C ILE A 126 7.89 2.93 11.88
N ASP A 127 7.46 1.96 12.67
CA ASP A 127 6.59 0.87 12.23
C ASP A 127 5.20 1.07 12.83
N MET A 128 4.26 1.52 12.01
CA MET A 128 2.93 1.87 12.48
C MET A 128 2.12 0.64 12.90
N TYR A 129 2.32 -0.51 12.28
CA TYR A 129 1.67 -1.75 12.68
C TYR A 129 2.13 -2.20 14.08
N ALA A 130 3.42 -2.02 14.39
CA ALA A 130 3.97 -2.30 15.71
C ALA A 130 3.49 -1.30 16.79
N ILE A 131 3.19 -0.06 16.40
CA ILE A 131 2.71 1.00 17.29
C ILE A 131 1.21 0.90 17.53
N SER A 132 0.43 0.51 16.51
CA SER A 132 -1.02 0.56 16.53
C SER A 132 -1.69 -0.11 17.74
N PRO A 133 -1.19 -1.20 18.35
CA PRO A 133 -1.79 -1.79 19.54
C PRO A 133 -1.79 -0.87 20.77
N TYR A 134 -0.95 0.16 20.78
CA TYR A 134 -0.71 1.02 21.95
C TYR A 134 -1.32 2.43 21.82
N VAL A 135 -2.14 2.65 20.80
CA VAL A 135 -2.83 3.92 20.57
C VAL A 135 -4.32 3.68 20.30
N ASP A 136 -5.14 4.70 20.46
CA ASP A 136 -6.58 4.58 20.20
C ASP A 136 -6.92 4.71 18.72
N SER A 137 -6.13 5.48 17.98
CA SER A 137 -6.14 5.51 16.53
C SER A 137 -4.72 5.76 16.03
N CYS A 138 -4.28 4.94 15.08
CA CYS A 138 -3.00 5.11 14.41
C CYS A 138 -3.26 5.77 13.06
N HIS A 139 -2.70 6.95 12.82
CA HIS A 139 -2.92 7.64 11.56
C HIS A 139 -1.68 8.36 11.06
N PHE A 140 -1.72 8.71 9.79
CA PHE A 140 -0.75 9.55 9.11
C PHE A 140 -1.44 10.40 8.06
N ILE A 141 -0.80 11.48 7.67
CA ILE A 141 -1.31 12.35 6.61
C ILE A 141 -1.03 11.73 5.26
N THR A 142 -2.06 11.55 4.46
CA THR A 142 -1.94 11.06 3.09
C THR A 142 -1.91 12.21 2.10
N VAL A 143 -1.22 12.01 1.00
CA VAL A 143 -1.21 12.93 -0.14
C VAL A 143 -1.75 12.16 -1.35
N PRO A 144 -2.76 12.64 -2.06
CA PRO A 144 -3.35 11.92 -3.19
C PRO A 144 -2.48 12.05 -4.45
N ALA A 145 -1.24 11.60 -4.34
CA ALA A 145 -0.25 11.66 -5.41
C ALA A 145 0.60 10.39 -5.44
N ARG A 146 1.02 10.01 -6.63
CA ARG A 146 1.99 8.94 -6.86
C ARG A 146 3.42 9.41 -6.62
N PRO A 147 4.40 8.49 -6.63
CA PRO A 147 5.82 8.84 -6.52
C PRO A 147 6.31 9.86 -7.56
N ASP A 148 5.71 9.93 -8.73
CA ASP A 148 6.00 10.92 -9.77
C ASP A 148 5.24 12.25 -9.59
N ALA A 149 4.61 12.45 -8.43
CA ALA A 149 3.75 13.58 -8.09
C ALA A 149 2.50 13.72 -9.00
N SER A 150 2.09 12.69 -9.71
CA SER A 150 0.83 12.72 -10.46
C SER A 150 -0.36 12.53 -9.52
N PRO A 151 -1.46 13.29 -9.70
CA PRO A 151 -2.66 13.16 -8.88
C PRO A 151 -3.29 11.78 -9.02
N ASP A 152 -3.59 11.13 -7.89
CA ASP A 152 -4.21 9.82 -7.88
C ASP A 152 -4.97 9.56 -6.58
N ALA A 153 -6.29 9.42 -6.66
CA ALA A 153 -7.14 9.12 -5.52
C ALA A 153 -6.89 7.73 -4.94
N TYR A 154 -6.47 6.75 -5.74
CA TYR A 154 -6.19 5.39 -5.25
C TYR A 154 -4.98 5.32 -4.32
N VAL A 155 -4.07 6.28 -4.37
CA VAL A 155 -3.02 6.41 -3.35
C VAL A 155 -3.64 6.67 -1.98
N THR A 156 -4.60 7.60 -1.92
CA THR A 156 -5.34 7.88 -0.68
C THR A 156 -6.13 6.65 -0.23
N SER A 157 -6.83 5.99 -1.14
CA SER A 157 -7.59 4.78 -0.85
C SER A 157 -6.70 3.66 -0.28
N CYS A 158 -5.61 3.35 -0.93
CA CYS A 158 -4.65 2.34 -0.48
C CYS A 158 -4.13 2.63 0.93
N GLN A 159 -3.71 3.87 1.19
CA GLN A 159 -3.19 4.29 2.48
C GLN A 159 -4.26 4.28 3.59
N HIS A 160 -5.49 4.67 3.29
CA HIS A 160 -6.59 4.58 4.27
C HIS A 160 -7.05 3.14 4.53
N SER A 161 -6.93 2.27 3.54
CA SER A 161 -7.10 0.82 3.75
C SER A 161 -6.09 0.27 4.77
N MET A 162 -4.83 0.71 4.71
CA MET A 162 -3.81 0.37 5.71
C MET A 162 -4.21 0.88 7.10
N MET A 163 -4.61 2.18 7.20
CA MET A 163 -5.05 2.75 8.49
C MET A 163 -6.24 2.01 9.07
N ARG A 164 -7.19 1.60 8.24
CA ARG A 164 -8.35 0.84 8.70
C ARG A 164 -7.94 -0.50 9.31
N VAL A 165 -7.01 -1.22 8.68
CA VAL A 165 -6.51 -2.50 9.22
C VAL A 165 -5.77 -2.30 10.54
N MET A 166 -4.91 -1.28 10.63
CA MET A 166 -4.19 -0.92 11.87
C MET A 166 -5.13 -0.56 13.02
N ASN A 167 -6.31 -0.02 12.69
CA ASN A 167 -7.31 0.43 13.65
C ASN A 167 -8.50 -0.53 13.77
N GLU A 168 -8.37 -1.77 13.33
CA GLU A 168 -9.46 -2.74 13.42
C GLU A 168 -9.93 -2.91 14.88
N GLY A 169 -11.25 -2.78 15.09
CA GLY A 169 -11.84 -2.78 16.42
C GLY A 169 -11.75 -1.45 17.20
N LYS A 170 -11.15 -0.43 16.60
CA LYS A 170 -10.99 0.91 17.17
C LYS A 170 -11.68 1.95 16.29
N GLU A 171 -11.62 3.21 16.71
CA GLU A 171 -11.98 4.33 15.84
C GLU A 171 -10.85 4.59 14.83
N CYS A 172 -11.18 4.59 13.56
CA CYS A 172 -10.23 4.84 12.49
C CYS A 172 -10.29 6.30 12.06
N ILE A 173 -9.31 7.08 12.50
CA ILE A 173 -9.15 8.47 12.05
C ILE A 173 -8.17 8.49 10.89
N GLY A 174 -8.64 8.92 9.72
CA GLY A 174 -7.81 9.14 8.55
C GLY A 174 -7.03 10.46 8.61
N GLY A 175 -6.19 10.70 7.64
CA GLY A 175 -5.45 11.96 7.52
C GLY A 175 -5.27 12.37 6.06
N ILE A 176 -5.45 13.64 5.75
CA ILE A 176 -5.36 14.16 4.38
C ILE A 176 -4.68 15.53 4.33
N TYR A 177 -3.84 15.71 3.32
CA TYR A 177 -3.21 16.97 2.96
C TYR A 177 -4.00 17.67 1.86
N TRP A 178 -4.44 18.91 2.15
CA TRP A 178 -5.24 19.70 1.21
C TRP A 178 -4.44 20.73 0.44
N GLY A 179 -3.17 20.89 0.73
CA GLY A 179 -2.30 21.86 0.10
C GLY A 179 -1.82 21.46 -1.30
N ARG A 180 -0.95 22.26 -1.84
CA ARG A 180 -0.18 21.93 -3.05
C ARG A 180 0.99 21.02 -2.65
N TYR A 181 1.25 20.03 -3.47
CA TYR A 181 2.33 19.09 -3.22
C TYR A 181 3.39 19.20 -4.29
N ILE A 182 4.62 19.51 -3.87
CA ILE A 182 5.76 19.76 -4.76
C ILE A 182 5.38 20.70 -5.90
N TYR A 183 4.93 21.89 -5.52
CA TYR A 183 4.55 22.95 -6.45
C TYR A 183 3.42 22.57 -7.43
N ARG A 184 2.78 21.40 -7.25
CA ARG A 184 1.63 20.95 -8.05
C ARG A 184 0.34 21.09 -7.28
N ASP A 185 -0.67 21.61 -7.94
CA ASP A 185 -2.01 21.59 -7.42
C ASP A 185 -2.70 20.28 -7.79
N LEU A 186 -2.73 19.35 -6.85
CA LEU A 186 -3.37 18.04 -7.04
C LEU A 186 -4.89 18.20 -7.26
N TYR A 187 -5.48 19.18 -6.60
CA TYR A 187 -6.91 19.45 -6.65
C TYR A 187 -7.38 20.21 -7.87
N ALA A 188 -6.48 20.53 -8.79
CA ALA A 188 -6.85 20.88 -10.16
C ALA A 188 -7.38 19.68 -10.96
N PHE A 189 -7.13 18.44 -10.47
CA PHE A 189 -7.50 17.18 -11.15
C PHE A 189 -8.36 16.25 -10.27
N LEU A 190 -8.35 16.46 -8.97
CA LEU A 190 -9.13 15.71 -7.98
C LEU A 190 -10.09 16.68 -7.28
N THR A 191 -11.18 16.18 -6.76
CA THR A 191 -12.07 17.01 -5.95
C THR A 191 -12.04 16.59 -4.49
N PRO A 192 -12.25 17.52 -3.55
CA PRO A 192 -12.45 17.16 -2.14
C PRO A 192 -13.57 16.13 -1.91
N GLU A 193 -14.67 16.21 -2.66
CA GLU A 193 -15.77 15.24 -2.59
C GLU A 193 -15.31 13.82 -2.92
N GLU A 194 -14.51 13.68 -3.99
CA GLU A 194 -13.92 12.42 -4.40
C GLU A 194 -13.04 11.83 -3.29
N ILE A 195 -12.15 12.64 -2.72
CA ILE A 195 -11.22 12.21 -1.68
C ILE A 195 -11.95 11.83 -0.39
N VAL A 196 -12.92 12.63 0.05
CA VAL A 196 -13.76 12.29 1.22
C VAL A 196 -14.58 11.03 0.96
N GLY A 197 -15.09 10.87 -0.26
CA GLY A 197 -15.78 9.66 -0.70
C GLY A 197 -14.89 8.42 -0.61
N THR A 198 -13.67 8.51 -1.12
CA THR A 198 -12.66 7.44 -1.08
C THR A 198 -12.31 7.05 0.37
N MET A 199 -12.04 8.01 1.25
CA MET A 199 -11.81 7.72 2.66
C MET A 199 -13.00 7.03 3.31
N THR A 200 -14.22 7.47 3.00
CA THR A 200 -15.47 6.86 3.51
C THR A 200 -15.66 5.45 2.97
N ALA A 201 -15.32 5.18 1.70
CA ALA A 201 -15.36 3.85 1.09
C ALA A 201 -14.33 2.89 1.73
N CYS A 202 -13.18 3.40 2.14
CA CYS A 202 -12.18 2.61 2.87
C CYS A 202 -12.62 2.21 4.28
N GLY A 203 -13.57 2.93 4.88
CA GLY A 203 -14.08 2.60 6.20
C GLY A 203 -13.53 3.46 7.34
N VAL A 204 -12.97 4.65 7.07
CA VAL A 204 -12.55 5.57 8.14
C VAL A 204 -13.76 6.22 8.81
N ASP A 205 -13.67 6.47 10.12
CA ASP A 205 -14.75 7.03 10.93
C ASP A 205 -14.69 8.57 11.01
N GLY A 206 -13.60 9.14 10.59
CA GLY A 206 -13.35 10.58 10.51
C GLY A 206 -11.95 10.82 9.96
N TYR A 207 -11.55 12.08 9.82
CA TYR A 207 -10.21 12.39 9.37
C TYR A 207 -9.68 13.72 9.91
N THR A 208 -8.36 13.82 10.00
CA THR A 208 -7.64 15.06 10.27
C THR A 208 -7.24 15.72 8.96
N SER A 209 -7.21 17.05 8.96
CA SER A 209 -6.80 17.86 7.81
C SER A 209 -5.45 18.52 8.07
N TYR A 210 -4.53 18.35 7.15
CA TYR A 210 -3.26 19.03 7.15
C TYR A 210 -3.16 20.01 5.96
N GLY A 211 -2.24 20.98 6.03
CA GLY A 211 -2.11 22.00 4.98
C GLY A 211 -3.19 23.09 5.05
N MET A 212 -3.78 23.31 6.25
CA MET A 212 -4.84 24.31 6.44
C MET A 212 -4.29 25.75 6.45
N ASN A 213 -3.11 25.96 6.98
CA ASN A 213 -2.60 27.28 7.34
C ASN A 213 -1.72 27.95 6.29
N GLY A 214 -1.70 27.44 5.06
CA GLY A 214 -1.02 28.15 3.99
C GLY A 214 0.44 28.41 4.28
N LEU A 215 1.18 27.37 4.59
CA LEU A 215 2.60 27.37 4.34
C LEU A 215 2.84 27.78 2.90
N ASP A 216 4.04 28.04 2.48
CA ASP A 216 4.41 28.48 1.12
C ASP A 216 3.82 27.62 -0.02
N ASP A 217 3.31 26.44 0.31
CA ASP A 217 2.64 25.49 -0.56
C ASP A 217 1.15 25.78 -0.85
N GLY A 218 0.58 26.83 -0.29
CA GLY A 218 -0.80 27.24 -0.55
C GLY A 218 -1.87 26.35 0.10
N GLY A 219 -1.75 26.13 1.42
CA GLY A 219 -2.74 25.40 2.20
C GLY A 219 -4.18 25.89 2.02
N VAL A 220 -5.15 25.10 2.45
CA VAL A 220 -6.58 25.28 2.16
C VAL A 220 -7.15 26.65 2.53
N LEU A 221 -6.66 27.27 3.60
CA LEU A 221 -7.12 28.62 3.98
C LEU A 221 -6.62 29.72 3.03
N ASN A 222 -5.59 29.45 2.25
CA ASN A 222 -5.11 30.32 1.20
C ASN A 222 -5.71 30.00 -0.18
N ARG A 223 -6.44 28.88 -0.27
CA ARG A 223 -7.24 28.55 -1.41
C ARG A 223 -8.54 29.33 -1.31
N MET A 224 -8.63 30.39 -2.05
CA MET A 224 -9.82 31.21 -2.13
C MET A 224 -10.77 30.77 -3.25
N GLU A 225 -10.50 29.60 -3.84
CA GLU A 225 -11.36 29.04 -4.88
C GLU A 225 -12.68 28.53 -4.27
N ASP A 226 -13.75 29.19 -4.59
CA ASP A 226 -15.10 28.85 -4.08
C ASP A 226 -15.46 27.39 -4.41
N ASP A 227 -15.12 26.92 -5.60
CA ASP A 227 -15.41 25.55 -6.06
C ASP A 227 -14.74 24.48 -5.17
N PHE A 228 -13.48 24.71 -4.75
CA PHE A 228 -12.78 23.80 -3.85
C PHE A 228 -13.45 23.75 -2.48
N LEU A 229 -13.74 24.94 -1.89
CA LEU A 229 -14.35 25.03 -0.56
C LEU A 229 -15.79 24.49 -0.57
N ASP A 230 -16.52 24.71 -1.62
CA ASP A 230 -17.87 24.17 -1.78
C ASP A 230 -17.85 22.64 -1.93
N SER A 231 -16.93 22.10 -2.70
CA SER A 231 -16.73 20.66 -2.82
C SER A 231 -16.35 20.05 -1.47
N LEU A 232 -15.40 20.64 -0.73
CA LEU A 232 -15.02 20.19 0.60
C LEU A 232 -16.20 20.21 1.59
N ARG A 233 -17.02 21.28 1.54
CA ARG A 233 -18.22 21.40 2.38
C ARG A 233 -19.23 20.31 2.06
N ARG A 234 -19.50 20.06 0.77
CA ARG A 234 -20.43 19.00 0.34
C ARG A 234 -19.94 17.63 0.79
N GLY A 235 -18.67 17.30 0.54
CA GLY A 235 -18.06 16.06 0.96
C GLY A 235 -18.16 15.85 2.47
N ASN A 236 -17.82 16.87 3.27
CA ASN A 236 -17.87 16.80 4.73
C ASN A 236 -19.30 16.63 5.24
N THR A 237 -20.26 17.36 4.69
CA THR A 237 -21.68 17.22 5.08
C THR A 237 -22.18 15.82 4.76
N TRP A 238 -21.87 15.31 3.59
CA TRP A 238 -22.26 13.98 3.16
C TRP A 238 -21.64 12.89 4.04
N CYS A 239 -20.32 12.93 4.29
CA CYS A 239 -19.67 11.89 5.10
C CYS A 239 -20.16 11.89 6.55
N ALA A 240 -20.44 13.07 7.14
CA ALA A 240 -21.01 13.19 8.49
C ALA A 240 -22.39 12.52 8.60
N GLU A 241 -23.17 12.47 7.51
CA GLU A 241 -24.45 11.77 7.47
C GLU A 241 -24.34 10.28 7.13
N VAL A 242 -23.33 9.88 6.35
CA VAL A 242 -23.14 8.51 5.85
C VAL A 242 -22.41 7.64 6.86
N ILE A 243 -21.35 8.14 7.49
CA ILE A 243 -20.53 7.35 8.42
C ILE A 243 -21.36 6.70 9.53
N PRO A 244 -22.28 7.38 10.22
CA PRO A 244 -23.12 6.76 11.23
C PRO A 244 -24.04 5.65 10.70
N LYS A 245 -24.45 5.74 9.42
CA LYS A 245 -25.34 4.76 8.77
C LYS A 245 -24.59 3.57 8.22
N ARG A 246 -23.40 3.81 7.70
CA ARG A 246 -22.54 2.79 7.09
C ARG A 246 -22.16 1.68 8.08
N GLY A 247 -21.99 2.02 9.35
CA GLY A 247 -21.42 1.11 10.34
C GLY A 247 -19.90 0.94 10.15
N LYS A 248 -19.32 0.04 10.94
CA LYS A 248 -17.85 -0.18 10.97
C LYS A 248 -17.39 -1.40 10.17
N SER A 249 -18.27 -2.37 9.93
CA SER A 249 -17.91 -3.64 9.29
C SER A 249 -17.89 -3.51 7.77
N LYS A 250 -16.71 -3.41 7.20
CA LYS A 250 -16.46 -3.51 5.77
C LYS A 250 -16.22 -4.97 5.38
N PHE A 251 -16.75 -5.40 4.23
CA PHE A 251 -16.45 -6.73 3.69
C PHE A 251 -14.97 -6.86 3.34
N LYS A 252 -14.44 -8.08 3.42
CA LYS A 252 -13.05 -8.44 3.15
C LYS A 252 -13.02 -9.55 2.09
N GLU A 253 -12.22 -9.39 1.04
CA GLU A 253 -12.09 -10.40 -0.02
C GLU A 253 -10.64 -10.68 -0.37
N ILE A 254 -9.84 -9.63 -0.59
CA ILE A 254 -8.44 -9.73 -1.01
C ILE A 254 -7.57 -8.96 -0.01
N ALA A 255 -6.51 -9.60 0.44
CA ALA A 255 -5.44 -8.96 1.19
C ALA A 255 -4.24 -8.69 0.27
N ILE A 256 -3.61 -7.53 0.40
CA ILE A 256 -2.31 -7.24 -0.19
C ILE A 256 -1.31 -7.17 0.95
N LEU A 257 -0.22 -7.93 0.85
CA LEU A 257 0.81 -7.91 1.88
C LEU A 257 1.65 -6.65 1.78
N PHE A 258 1.64 -5.86 2.85
CA PHE A 258 2.50 -4.69 2.97
C PHE A 258 3.97 -5.13 3.11
N PRO A 259 4.88 -4.63 2.27
CA PRO A 259 6.29 -5.02 2.32
C PRO A 259 7.02 -4.26 3.43
N SER A 260 6.81 -4.66 4.68
CA SER A 260 7.34 -3.97 5.87
C SER A 260 8.86 -3.79 5.82
N GLU A 261 9.60 -4.80 5.36
CA GLU A 261 11.06 -4.70 5.23
C GLU A 261 11.50 -3.58 4.28
N MET A 262 10.72 -3.34 3.22
CA MET A 262 10.99 -2.22 2.33
C MET A 262 10.73 -0.88 2.99
N SER A 263 9.71 -0.79 3.84
CA SER A 263 9.40 0.43 4.58
C SER A 263 10.41 0.71 5.69
N ASP A 264 10.78 -0.33 6.44
CA ASP A 264 11.55 -0.20 7.66
C ASP A 264 13.06 -0.21 7.42
N TYR A 265 13.51 -0.90 6.38
CA TYR A 265 14.93 -1.13 6.09
C TYR A 265 15.30 -0.71 4.67
N GLU A 266 14.61 0.27 4.12
CA GLU A 266 14.72 0.60 2.72
C GLU A 266 16.17 0.76 2.23
N PRO A 267 16.54 0.03 1.15
CA PRO A 267 17.85 0.18 0.56
C PRO A 267 17.96 1.50 -0.20
N PHE A 268 19.17 2.02 -0.29
CA PHE A 268 19.50 3.16 -1.13
C PHE A 268 19.50 2.78 -2.62
N ASP A 269 18.37 2.30 -3.09
CA ASP A 269 18.14 1.85 -4.47
C ASP A 269 16.81 2.41 -4.98
N VAL A 270 16.82 3.70 -5.19
CA VAL A 270 15.61 4.50 -5.42
C VAL A 270 14.81 4.03 -6.64
N GLU A 271 15.49 3.61 -7.72
CA GLU A 271 14.79 3.21 -8.95
C GLU A 271 13.98 1.92 -8.77
N ASN A 272 14.54 0.94 -8.08
CA ASN A 272 13.84 -0.32 -7.83
C ASN A 272 12.75 -0.16 -6.76
N ASN A 273 12.97 0.68 -5.77
CA ASN A 273 11.99 0.96 -4.73
C ASN A 273 10.71 1.61 -5.29
N GLU A 274 10.85 2.53 -6.22
CA GLU A 274 9.70 3.14 -6.88
C GLU A 274 8.83 2.08 -7.58
N ILE A 275 9.44 1.13 -8.28
CA ILE A 275 8.72 0.07 -8.98
C ILE A 275 8.01 -0.87 -8.00
N ARG A 276 8.62 -1.23 -6.88
CA ARG A 276 8.01 -2.07 -5.85
C ARG A 276 6.77 -1.41 -5.24
N ARG A 277 6.85 -0.10 -4.97
CA ARG A 277 5.71 0.68 -4.49
C ARG A 277 4.60 0.78 -5.51
N LEU A 278 4.96 1.03 -6.77
CA LEU A 278 4.01 1.04 -7.87
C LEU A 278 3.38 -0.35 -8.07
N ASP A 279 4.10 -1.43 -7.82
CA ASP A 279 3.53 -2.78 -7.92
C ASP A 279 2.45 -3.00 -6.84
N MET A 280 2.70 -2.60 -5.60
CA MET A 280 1.70 -2.67 -4.53
C MET A 280 0.49 -1.79 -4.83
N LEU A 281 0.70 -0.53 -5.18
CA LEU A 281 -0.37 0.40 -5.53
C LEU A 281 -1.19 -0.10 -6.72
N GLY A 282 -0.51 -0.60 -7.74
CA GLY A 282 -1.17 -1.10 -8.94
C GLY A 282 -2.04 -2.33 -8.69
N TRP A 283 -1.61 -3.24 -7.85
CA TRP A 283 -2.46 -4.36 -7.41
C TRP A 283 -3.68 -3.88 -6.64
N TYR A 284 -3.52 -2.87 -5.78
CA TYR A 284 -4.65 -2.26 -5.09
C TYR A 284 -5.65 -1.63 -6.09
N GLU A 285 -5.17 -0.85 -7.05
CA GLU A 285 -5.99 -0.23 -8.10
C GLU A 285 -6.69 -1.29 -8.97
N ILE A 286 -5.98 -2.37 -9.37
CA ILE A 286 -6.57 -3.51 -10.10
C ILE A 286 -7.74 -4.11 -9.33
N CYS A 287 -7.56 -4.38 -8.05
CA CYS A 287 -8.60 -4.97 -7.21
C CYS A 287 -9.82 -4.05 -7.10
N CYS A 288 -9.60 -2.76 -6.88
CA CYS A 288 -10.69 -1.77 -6.81
C CYS A 288 -11.44 -1.64 -8.14
N ASP A 289 -10.73 -1.56 -9.27
CA ASP A 289 -11.31 -1.48 -10.62
C ASP A 289 -12.13 -2.73 -10.99
N LEU A 290 -11.78 -3.89 -10.42
CA LEU A 290 -12.53 -5.14 -10.57
C LEU A 290 -13.60 -5.32 -9.47
N GLY A 291 -13.73 -4.37 -8.56
CA GLY A 291 -14.79 -4.32 -7.55
C GLY A 291 -14.57 -5.16 -6.30
N TYR A 292 -13.37 -5.70 -6.10
CA TYR A 292 -13.04 -6.46 -4.90
C TYR A 292 -12.82 -5.57 -3.69
N GLN A 293 -13.28 -6.03 -2.53
CA GLN A 293 -13.01 -5.40 -1.25
C GLN A 293 -11.60 -5.77 -0.81
N THR A 294 -10.70 -4.79 -0.83
CA THR A 294 -9.27 -5.00 -0.70
C THR A 294 -8.73 -4.26 0.49
N ASP A 295 -7.85 -4.91 1.21
CA ASP A 295 -7.12 -4.35 2.34
C ASP A 295 -5.62 -4.61 2.20
N VAL A 296 -4.82 -3.69 2.76
CA VAL A 296 -3.38 -3.86 2.88
C VAL A 296 -3.08 -4.30 4.31
N ILE A 297 -2.57 -5.52 4.46
CA ILE A 297 -2.27 -6.16 5.74
C ILE A 297 -0.75 -6.30 5.94
N SER A 298 -0.33 -6.41 7.18
CA SER A 298 1.07 -6.63 7.56
C SER A 298 1.37 -8.06 7.98
N TYR A 299 2.64 -8.35 8.22
CA TYR A 299 3.07 -9.60 8.85
C TYR A 299 2.45 -9.81 10.23
N HIS A 300 2.25 -8.74 11.00
CA HIS A 300 1.59 -8.79 12.30
C HIS A 300 0.14 -9.28 12.18
N ASP A 301 -0.59 -8.81 11.17
CA ASP A 301 -1.98 -9.22 10.95
C ASP A 301 -2.09 -10.70 10.58
N ILE A 302 -1.12 -11.23 9.83
CA ILE A 302 -1.06 -12.67 9.52
C ILE A 302 -0.82 -13.48 10.80
N LEU A 303 0.11 -13.05 11.65
CA LEU A 303 0.39 -13.70 12.94
C LEU A 303 -0.82 -13.66 13.90
N GLU A 304 -1.69 -12.67 13.76
CA GLU A 304 -2.96 -12.56 14.48
C GLU A 304 -4.12 -13.36 13.82
N ASN A 305 -3.84 -14.19 12.81
CA ASN A 305 -4.81 -14.99 12.06
C ASN A 305 -5.81 -14.18 11.21
N LYS A 306 -5.60 -12.89 10.98
CA LYS A 306 -6.52 -12.07 10.18
C LYS A 306 -6.60 -12.51 8.72
N LEU A 307 -5.60 -13.23 8.22
CA LEU A 307 -5.62 -13.78 6.86
C LEU A 307 -6.82 -14.71 6.60
N ASN A 308 -7.37 -15.32 7.64
CA ASN A 308 -8.55 -16.18 7.52
C ASN A 308 -9.83 -15.45 7.06
N ASP A 309 -9.86 -14.13 7.18
CA ASP A 309 -10.98 -13.30 6.72
C ASP A 309 -10.97 -13.06 5.20
N TYR A 310 -9.87 -13.42 4.52
CA TYR A 310 -9.66 -13.17 3.11
C TYR A 310 -9.66 -14.47 2.29
N LYS A 311 -9.91 -14.35 1.01
CA LYS A 311 -9.90 -15.46 0.04
C LYS A 311 -8.58 -15.52 -0.73
N MET A 312 -7.94 -14.37 -0.91
CA MET A 312 -6.69 -14.23 -1.65
C MET A 312 -5.71 -13.33 -0.90
N LEU A 313 -4.44 -13.71 -0.93
CA LEU A 313 -3.31 -12.90 -0.52
C LEU A 313 -2.49 -12.55 -1.76
N ILE A 314 -2.39 -11.27 -2.07
CA ILE A 314 -1.47 -10.76 -3.09
C ILE A 314 -0.17 -10.36 -2.40
N VAL A 315 0.94 -10.90 -2.89
CA VAL A 315 2.29 -10.56 -2.44
C VAL A 315 2.97 -9.79 -3.57
N PRO A 316 3.02 -8.45 -3.52
CA PRO A 316 3.75 -7.65 -4.49
C PRO A 316 5.24 -8.02 -4.52
N SER A 317 5.94 -7.59 -5.54
CA SER A 317 7.39 -7.80 -5.65
C SER A 317 8.09 -7.32 -4.38
N ASN A 318 8.81 -8.23 -3.71
CA ASN A 318 9.54 -7.95 -2.47
C ASN A 318 10.81 -8.80 -2.39
N ASP A 319 11.91 -8.25 -2.87
CA ASP A 319 13.24 -8.87 -2.82
C ASP A 319 14.00 -8.57 -1.51
N CYS A 320 13.43 -7.78 -0.61
CA CYS A 320 13.96 -7.48 0.72
C CYS A 320 13.48 -8.45 1.81
N TYR A 321 12.80 -9.53 1.45
CA TYR A 321 12.19 -10.47 2.38
C TYR A 321 13.22 -11.22 3.25
N PHE A 322 13.00 -11.21 4.57
CA PHE A 322 13.88 -11.83 5.57
C PHE A 322 13.27 -13.13 6.13
N ALA A 323 13.40 -14.20 5.35
CA ALA A 323 12.80 -15.49 5.67
C ALA A 323 13.11 -16.00 7.09
N GLU A 324 14.31 -15.72 7.58
CA GLU A 324 14.77 -16.12 8.91
C GLU A 324 13.94 -15.51 10.07
N GLU A 325 13.21 -14.42 9.79
CA GLU A 325 12.36 -13.74 10.77
C GLU A 325 10.89 -14.13 10.68
N HIS A 326 10.49 -14.82 9.61
CA HIS A 326 9.09 -15.04 9.27
C HIS A 326 8.63 -16.50 9.27
N THR A 327 9.36 -17.38 9.96
CA THR A 327 9.07 -18.83 9.97
C THR A 327 7.64 -19.15 10.41
N ASP A 328 7.13 -18.48 11.44
CA ASP A 328 5.78 -18.71 11.94
C ASP A 328 4.72 -18.19 10.95
N MET A 329 4.94 -17.02 10.38
CA MET A 329 4.07 -16.46 9.34
C MET A 329 4.02 -17.37 8.12
N GLU A 330 5.16 -17.86 7.64
CA GLU A 330 5.24 -18.79 6.51
C GLU A 330 4.45 -20.08 6.76
N LYS A 331 4.53 -20.60 7.98
CA LYS A 331 3.75 -21.77 8.39
C LYS A 331 2.25 -21.47 8.32
N MET A 332 1.80 -20.32 8.83
CA MET A 332 0.40 -19.93 8.80
C MET A 332 -0.11 -19.75 7.37
N ILE A 333 0.68 -19.14 6.50
CA ILE A 333 0.32 -18.98 5.09
C ILE A 333 0.21 -20.35 4.39
N ARG A 334 1.15 -21.28 4.64
CA ARG A 334 1.07 -22.64 4.10
C ARG A 334 -0.20 -23.36 4.55
N GLU A 335 -0.52 -23.30 5.84
CA GLU A 335 -1.72 -23.90 6.41
C GLU A 335 -2.98 -23.29 5.79
N TRP A 336 -3.01 -21.97 5.65
CA TRP A 336 -4.13 -21.25 5.04
C TRP A 336 -4.33 -21.64 3.57
N VAL A 337 -3.27 -21.74 2.77
CA VAL A 337 -3.36 -22.20 1.38
C VAL A 337 -3.80 -23.64 1.32
N THR A 338 -3.24 -24.54 2.14
CA THR A 338 -3.66 -25.95 2.22
C THR A 338 -5.17 -26.06 2.47
N ASN A 339 -5.76 -25.14 3.23
CA ASN A 339 -7.18 -25.11 3.55
C ASN A 339 -8.07 -24.43 2.48
N GLY A 340 -7.51 -23.91 1.40
CA GLY A 340 -8.27 -23.36 0.28
C GLY A 340 -7.96 -21.89 -0.05
N GLY A 341 -7.04 -21.25 0.67
CA GLY A 341 -6.58 -19.91 0.36
C GLY A 341 -5.83 -19.82 -0.97
N VAL A 342 -5.78 -18.63 -1.54
CA VAL A 342 -5.11 -18.37 -2.81
C VAL A 342 -3.99 -17.35 -2.59
N VAL A 343 -2.75 -17.69 -2.96
CA VAL A 343 -1.65 -16.73 -3.03
C VAL A 343 -1.41 -16.34 -4.49
N LEU A 344 -1.32 -15.04 -4.73
CA LEU A 344 -0.85 -14.48 -6.00
C LEU A 344 0.40 -13.64 -5.70
N HIS A 345 1.50 -13.90 -6.39
CA HIS A 345 2.73 -13.16 -6.12
C HIS A 345 3.43 -12.66 -7.39
N GLY A 346 4.16 -11.56 -7.25
CA GLY A 346 5.05 -11.01 -8.26
C GLY A 346 6.38 -11.77 -8.38
N PRO A 347 7.29 -11.30 -9.23
CA PRO A 347 8.64 -11.85 -9.33
C PRO A 347 9.43 -11.66 -8.02
N ASP A 348 10.52 -12.41 -7.87
CA ASP A 348 11.43 -12.37 -6.71
C ASP A 348 10.77 -12.51 -5.34
N CYS A 349 9.71 -13.31 -5.28
CA CYS A 349 8.98 -13.55 -4.05
C CYS A 349 9.67 -14.59 -3.17
N GLY A 350 10.49 -14.12 -2.22
CA GLY A 350 11.17 -14.98 -1.22
C GLY A 350 10.20 -15.80 -0.40
N LEU A 351 9.06 -15.23 -0.04
CA LEU A 351 7.99 -15.92 0.67
C LEU A 351 7.47 -17.14 -0.11
N SER A 352 7.19 -17.00 -1.40
CA SER A 352 6.69 -18.10 -2.22
C SER A 352 7.73 -19.22 -2.38
N LYS A 353 8.99 -18.86 -2.52
CA LYS A 353 10.10 -19.83 -2.54
C LYS A 353 10.14 -20.65 -1.25
N ASN A 354 10.05 -19.99 -0.11
CA ASN A 354 10.15 -20.67 1.19
C ASN A 354 8.87 -21.44 1.55
N CYS A 355 7.70 -20.85 1.28
CA CYS A 355 6.43 -21.52 1.61
C CYS A 355 6.14 -22.71 0.69
N PHE A 356 6.43 -22.62 -0.60
CA PHE A 356 5.92 -23.55 -1.60
C PHE A 356 7.01 -24.15 -2.49
N GLY A 357 8.27 -23.76 -2.32
CA GLY A 357 9.37 -24.21 -3.18
C GLY A 357 9.29 -23.66 -4.61
N ILE A 358 8.49 -22.62 -4.84
CA ILE A 358 8.30 -22.03 -6.17
C ILE A 358 9.34 -20.94 -6.36
N GLN A 359 10.21 -21.12 -7.35
CA GLN A 359 11.24 -20.16 -7.69
C GLN A 359 11.15 -19.81 -9.18
N GLY A 360 11.16 -18.51 -9.45
CA GLY A 360 11.32 -17.98 -10.80
C GLY A 360 12.77 -18.10 -11.30
N ILE A 361 12.93 -18.19 -12.59
CA ILE A 361 14.23 -18.16 -13.29
C ILE A 361 14.27 -16.89 -14.11
N PRO A 362 15.32 -16.06 -14.00
CA PRO A 362 15.44 -14.83 -14.78
C PRO A 362 15.17 -15.06 -16.27
N CYS A 363 14.47 -14.12 -16.90
CA CYS A 363 14.11 -14.19 -18.31
C CYS A 363 14.21 -12.81 -18.95
N GLU A 364 15.04 -12.66 -19.97
CA GLU A 364 15.25 -11.38 -20.67
C GLU A 364 14.28 -11.17 -21.85
N LYS A 365 13.35 -12.11 -22.07
CA LYS A 365 12.40 -12.03 -23.18
C LYS A 365 11.19 -11.21 -22.83
N THR A 366 10.64 -10.51 -23.82
CA THR A 366 9.40 -9.77 -23.67
C THR A 366 8.24 -10.71 -23.34
N PRO A 367 7.51 -10.47 -22.26
CA PRO A 367 6.32 -11.25 -21.94
C PRO A 367 5.19 -10.93 -22.92
N TYR A 368 4.47 -11.97 -23.33
CA TYR A 368 3.25 -11.85 -24.13
C TYR A 368 2.07 -12.28 -23.30
N ILE A 369 1.10 -11.40 -23.19
CA ILE A 369 -0.17 -11.72 -22.56
C ILE A 369 -1.25 -11.62 -23.63
N TYR A 370 -1.97 -12.72 -23.87
CA TYR A 370 -2.94 -12.82 -24.94
C TYR A 370 -2.43 -12.33 -26.30
N GLN A 371 -1.23 -12.78 -26.67
CA GLN A 371 -0.56 -12.47 -27.95
C GLN A 371 -0.17 -10.99 -28.13
N LYS A 372 -0.23 -10.19 -27.08
CA LYS A 372 0.25 -8.81 -27.11
C LYS A 372 1.50 -8.65 -26.27
N PRO A 373 2.53 -7.95 -26.77
CA PRO A 373 3.69 -7.68 -25.96
C PRO A 373 3.32 -6.78 -24.78
N VAL A 374 3.82 -7.15 -23.62
CA VAL A 374 3.75 -6.32 -22.42
C VAL A 374 5.12 -5.69 -22.26
N ILE A 375 5.17 -4.38 -22.16
CA ILE A 375 6.38 -3.65 -21.81
C ILE A 375 6.22 -3.26 -20.33
N PRO A 376 6.61 -4.12 -19.38
CA PRO A 376 6.59 -3.76 -17.99
C PRO A 376 7.71 -2.78 -17.71
N GLN A 377 7.54 -1.91 -16.74
CA GLN A 377 8.63 -1.09 -16.29
C GLN A 377 9.59 -1.88 -15.42
N GLY A 378 10.80 -1.90 -15.83
CA GLY A 378 12.06 -1.77 -15.12
C GLY A 378 12.52 -2.92 -14.23
N CYS A 379 11.90 -4.06 -14.11
CA CYS A 379 12.42 -5.11 -13.25
C CYS A 379 12.65 -6.43 -13.95
N GLU A 380 13.44 -7.26 -13.29
CA GLU A 380 13.80 -8.60 -13.73
C GLU A 380 12.54 -9.42 -13.98
N PHE A 381 12.41 -9.94 -15.21
CA PHE A 381 11.35 -10.87 -15.53
C PHE A 381 11.76 -12.27 -15.15
N GLN A 382 10.77 -13.08 -14.76
CA GLN A 382 10.99 -14.46 -14.37
C GLN A 382 10.10 -15.40 -15.17
N ARG A 383 10.62 -16.58 -15.49
CA ARG A 383 9.86 -17.70 -16.03
C ARG A 383 9.76 -18.82 -15.02
N TYR A 384 8.71 -19.61 -15.15
CA TYR A 384 8.46 -20.75 -14.29
C TYR A 384 8.43 -22.05 -15.09
N GLU A 385 9.02 -23.11 -14.54
CA GLU A 385 9.07 -24.42 -15.19
C GLU A 385 7.82 -25.26 -14.87
N THR A 386 7.32 -25.14 -13.66
CA THR A 386 6.20 -25.92 -13.13
C THR A 386 4.90 -25.13 -13.12
N GLY A 387 3.78 -25.83 -12.97
CA GLY A 387 2.46 -25.22 -12.93
C GLY A 387 1.73 -25.15 -14.27
N ARG A 388 0.41 -24.97 -14.22
CA ARG A 388 -0.45 -24.74 -15.38
C ARG A 388 -0.16 -23.35 -15.94
N CYS A 389 0.23 -23.28 -17.21
CA CYS A 389 0.50 -22.02 -17.86
C CYS A 389 -0.79 -21.21 -18.06
N ILE A 390 -0.76 -19.95 -17.63
CA ILE A 390 -1.80 -18.94 -17.92
C ILE A 390 -1.28 -18.01 -19.02
N SER A 391 -0.02 -17.63 -18.97
CA SER A 391 0.63 -16.77 -19.97
C SER A 391 2.09 -17.19 -20.18
N ALA A 392 2.60 -17.03 -21.40
CA ALA A 392 3.94 -17.41 -21.78
C ALA A 392 4.74 -16.23 -22.35
N TYR A 393 6.05 -16.37 -22.36
CA TYR A 393 6.95 -15.46 -23.07
C TYR A 393 6.98 -15.73 -24.58
N ALA A 394 7.45 -14.74 -25.33
CA ALA A 394 7.70 -14.89 -26.77
C ALA A 394 8.70 -16.02 -27.04
N ASP A 395 8.65 -16.54 -28.27
CA ASP A 395 9.63 -17.49 -28.80
C ASP A 395 9.83 -18.74 -27.93
N ASP A 396 8.76 -19.21 -27.29
CA ASP A 396 8.80 -20.36 -26.38
C ASP A 396 9.82 -20.25 -25.24
N ALA A 397 10.15 -19.01 -24.83
CA ALA A 397 11.13 -18.74 -23.77
C ALA A 397 10.67 -19.18 -22.36
N GLY A 398 9.44 -19.68 -22.23
CA GLY A 398 8.92 -20.25 -21.01
C GLY A 398 7.58 -19.63 -20.54
N LYS A 399 7.12 -20.11 -19.40
CA LYS A 399 5.83 -19.66 -18.82
C LYS A 399 6.06 -18.39 -18.01
N CYS A 400 5.29 -17.35 -18.33
CA CYS A 400 5.33 -16.06 -17.63
C CYS A 400 4.43 -16.06 -16.37
N ILE A 401 3.21 -16.54 -16.51
CA ILE A 401 2.24 -16.65 -15.41
C ILE A 401 1.80 -18.10 -15.32
N VAL A 402 1.90 -18.66 -14.12
CA VAL A 402 1.51 -20.04 -13.86
C VAL A 402 0.63 -20.14 -12.63
N MET A 403 -0.21 -21.16 -12.59
CA MET A 403 -0.97 -21.55 -11.42
C MET A 403 -0.63 -22.97 -10.99
N GLN A 404 -0.39 -23.15 -9.71
CA GLN A 404 -0.16 -24.44 -9.08
C GLN A 404 -1.27 -24.69 -8.05
N GLU A 405 -1.77 -25.92 -8.00
CA GLU A 405 -2.69 -26.36 -6.96
C GLU A 405 -1.89 -26.93 -5.79
N ILE A 406 -2.20 -26.46 -4.59
CA ILE A 406 -1.60 -26.88 -3.33
C ILE A 406 -2.74 -27.37 -2.44
N GLU A 407 -2.95 -28.67 -2.38
CA GLU A 407 -4.08 -29.31 -1.68
C GLU A 407 -5.43 -28.70 -2.13
N LYS A 408 -6.09 -27.92 -1.26
CA LYS A 408 -7.36 -27.24 -1.59
C LYS A 408 -7.17 -25.83 -2.14
N GLY A 409 -6.01 -25.25 -1.97
CA GLY A 409 -5.71 -23.88 -2.38
C GLY A 409 -4.88 -23.80 -3.64
N LYS A 410 -4.42 -22.59 -3.93
CA LYS A 410 -3.70 -22.29 -5.18
C LYS A 410 -2.60 -21.27 -4.96
N VAL A 411 -1.56 -21.40 -5.77
CA VAL A 411 -0.51 -20.37 -5.88
C VAL A 411 -0.41 -19.93 -7.34
N ILE A 412 -0.56 -18.64 -7.56
CA ILE A 412 -0.41 -17.99 -8.85
C ILE A 412 0.89 -17.20 -8.84
N SER A 413 1.81 -17.57 -9.73
CA SER A 413 3.12 -16.94 -9.83
C SER A 413 3.19 -16.09 -11.09
N CYS A 414 3.40 -14.79 -10.90
CA CYS A 414 3.53 -13.82 -11.98
C CYS A 414 5.01 -13.48 -12.17
N GLY A 415 5.55 -13.76 -13.34
CA GLY A 415 6.94 -13.46 -13.68
C GLY A 415 7.17 -12.00 -14.09
N VAL A 416 6.19 -11.14 -13.93
CA VAL A 416 6.25 -9.70 -14.21
C VAL A 416 5.51 -8.95 -13.12
N GLN A 417 5.90 -7.69 -12.88
CA GLN A 417 5.18 -6.79 -11.97
C GLN A 417 3.92 -6.27 -12.66
N LEU A 418 2.81 -7.00 -12.50
CA LEU A 418 1.54 -6.62 -13.11
C LEU A 418 0.98 -5.33 -12.54
N GLY A 419 1.10 -5.13 -11.23
CA GLY A 419 0.67 -3.90 -10.56
C GLY A 419 1.43 -2.69 -11.09
N ALA A 420 2.77 -2.72 -11.07
CA ALA A 420 3.58 -1.64 -11.61
C ALA A 420 3.27 -1.35 -13.09
N SER A 421 3.04 -2.41 -13.87
CA SER A 421 2.66 -2.27 -15.28
C SER A 421 1.28 -1.64 -15.46
N TYR A 422 0.37 -1.83 -14.51
CA TYR A 422 -0.98 -1.27 -14.54
C TYR A 422 -0.99 0.24 -14.31
N VAL A 423 -0.17 0.72 -13.39
CA VAL A 423 -0.13 2.13 -12.97
C VAL A 423 1.01 2.94 -13.59
N ALA A 424 1.93 2.28 -14.29
CA ALA A 424 3.09 2.94 -14.85
C ALA A 424 2.71 4.06 -15.85
N LYS A 425 3.47 5.16 -15.79
CA LYS A 425 3.35 6.33 -16.67
C LYS A 425 1.97 6.99 -16.70
N ASN A 426 1.54 7.50 -15.59
CA ASN A 426 0.45 8.46 -15.60
C ASN A 426 0.91 9.80 -16.16
N ILE A 427 0.22 10.23 -17.18
CA ILE A 427 0.29 11.59 -17.64
C ILE A 427 -0.73 12.39 -16.81
N PRO A 428 -0.30 13.37 -16.00
CA PRO A 428 -1.19 14.04 -15.03
C PRO A 428 -2.42 14.72 -15.65
N HIS A 429 -2.42 14.96 -16.94
CA HIS A 429 -3.49 15.68 -17.65
C HIS A 429 -4.42 14.76 -18.46
N VAL A 430 -4.19 13.44 -18.42
CA VAL A 430 -5.05 12.50 -19.15
C VAL A 430 -6.18 12.06 -18.24
N PRO A 431 -7.45 12.15 -18.67
CA PRO A 431 -8.58 11.62 -17.93
C PRO A 431 -8.36 10.17 -17.49
N TYR A 432 -8.82 9.84 -16.29
CA TYR A 432 -8.59 8.52 -15.68
C TYR A 432 -8.90 7.35 -16.63
N GLU A 433 -10.04 7.40 -17.29
CA GLU A 433 -10.50 6.39 -18.23
C GLU A 433 -9.61 6.23 -19.47
N GLN A 434 -8.76 7.22 -19.77
CA GLN A 434 -7.82 7.21 -20.89
C GLN A 434 -6.40 6.84 -20.46
N ARG A 435 -6.02 7.15 -19.20
CA ARG A 435 -4.65 7.02 -18.70
C ARG A 435 -3.98 5.71 -19.08
N ASN A 436 -4.72 4.63 -19.05
CA ASN A 436 -4.19 3.31 -19.26
C ASN A 436 -4.55 2.69 -20.61
N LYS A 437 -5.49 3.28 -21.37
CA LYS A 437 -5.84 2.76 -22.72
C LYS A 437 -4.73 2.92 -23.73
N GLU A 438 -3.98 4.02 -23.63
CA GLU A 438 -2.95 4.36 -24.60
C GLU A 438 -1.61 3.72 -24.31
N MET A 439 -1.38 3.30 -23.06
CA MET A 439 -0.05 2.96 -22.59
C MET A 439 0.23 1.46 -22.45
N TYR A 440 -0.80 0.62 -22.23
CA TYR A 440 -0.58 -0.82 -21.98
C TYR A 440 -1.63 -1.73 -22.63
N PRO A 441 -1.20 -2.58 -23.57
CA PRO A 441 -2.04 -3.65 -24.14
C PRO A 441 -2.62 -4.58 -23.06
N ILE A 442 -1.93 -4.72 -21.93
CA ILE A 442 -2.38 -5.53 -20.79
C ILE A 442 -3.72 -5.07 -20.25
N ILE A 443 -3.98 -3.77 -20.30
CA ILE A 443 -5.20 -3.18 -19.78
C ILE A 443 -6.35 -3.28 -20.78
N GLN A 444 -6.04 -3.33 -22.05
CA GLN A 444 -7.04 -3.67 -23.07
C GLN A 444 -7.41 -5.16 -23.06
N ALA A 445 -6.45 -6.02 -22.67
CA ALA A 445 -6.68 -7.44 -22.39
C ALA A 445 -7.11 -7.67 -20.92
N ARG A 446 -7.30 -6.62 -20.18
CA ARG A 446 -7.62 -6.53 -18.77
C ARG A 446 -8.77 -7.42 -18.36
N SER A 447 -9.85 -7.30 -19.10
CA SER A 447 -11.07 -8.04 -18.81
C SER A 447 -10.85 -9.55 -18.76
N THR A 448 -9.85 -10.04 -19.46
CA THR A 448 -9.63 -11.50 -19.53
C THR A 448 -8.58 -11.96 -18.53
N LEU A 449 -7.39 -11.37 -18.54
CA LEU A 449 -6.30 -11.87 -17.68
C LEU A 449 -6.54 -11.54 -16.20
N LEU A 450 -6.77 -10.27 -15.88
CA LEU A 450 -6.88 -9.82 -14.48
C LEU A 450 -8.16 -10.38 -13.84
N GLU A 451 -9.25 -10.42 -14.59
CA GLU A 451 -10.50 -11.08 -14.13
C GLU A 451 -10.29 -12.59 -13.92
N ASP A 452 -9.55 -13.27 -14.78
CA ASP A 452 -9.24 -14.69 -14.62
C ASP A 452 -8.35 -14.93 -13.40
N LEU A 453 -7.34 -14.05 -13.15
CA LEU A 453 -6.45 -14.18 -12.00
C LEU A 453 -7.20 -13.96 -10.68
N LEU A 454 -7.93 -12.85 -10.55
CA LEU A 454 -8.67 -12.53 -9.33
C LEU A 454 -9.95 -13.37 -9.20
N GLY A 455 -10.58 -13.72 -10.30
CA GLY A 455 -11.78 -14.56 -10.35
C GLY A 455 -11.61 -15.95 -9.74
N VAL A 456 -10.38 -16.38 -9.49
CA VAL A 456 -10.09 -17.62 -8.74
C VAL A 456 -10.67 -17.58 -7.32
N CYS A 457 -10.78 -16.40 -6.71
CA CYS A 457 -11.42 -16.23 -5.40
C CYS A 457 -12.94 -15.96 -5.46
N GLY A 458 -13.54 -16.03 -6.64
CA GLY A 458 -14.98 -15.80 -6.87
C GLY A 458 -15.28 -14.39 -7.39
N LYS A 459 -16.58 -14.10 -7.55
CA LYS A 459 -17.03 -12.77 -7.99
C LYS A 459 -16.93 -11.76 -6.85
N PRO A 460 -16.63 -10.47 -7.17
CA PRO A 460 -16.58 -9.42 -6.17
C PRO A 460 -17.96 -9.17 -5.53
N VAL A 461 -17.97 -8.94 -4.22
CA VAL A 461 -19.20 -8.73 -3.45
C VAL A 461 -19.90 -7.42 -3.83
N SER A 462 -19.17 -6.44 -4.34
CA SER A 462 -19.75 -5.18 -4.80
C SER A 462 -20.68 -5.35 -6.01
N GLY A 463 -20.45 -6.37 -6.84
CA GLY A 463 -21.10 -6.52 -8.13
C GLY A 463 -20.74 -5.44 -9.16
N ILE A 464 -19.83 -4.53 -8.80
CA ILE A 464 -19.35 -3.44 -9.66
C ILE A 464 -17.98 -3.84 -10.21
N CYS A 465 -17.88 -3.97 -11.50
CA CYS A 465 -16.62 -4.22 -12.20
C CYS A 465 -16.47 -3.17 -13.28
N GLU A 466 -16.14 -1.96 -12.86
CA GLU A 466 -16.07 -0.80 -13.74
C GLU A 466 -14.86 0.06 -13.36
N ARG A 467 -13.99 0.26 -14.30
CA ARG A 467 -12.75 0.98 -14.12
C ARG A 467 -12.99 2.43 -13.71
N GLY A 468 -12.29 2.88 -12.68
CA GLY A 468 -12.43 4.22 -12.11
C GLY A 468 -13.69 4.39 -11.26
N ILE A 469 -14.37 3.29 -10.91
CA ILE A 469 -15.46 3.27 -9.93
C ILE A 469 -15.02 2.45 -8.73
N GLU A 470 -14.69 3.12 -7.65
CA GLU A 470 -14.33 2.48 -6.39
C GLU A 470 -15.60 2.15 -5.58
N ALA A 471 -15.63 0.96 -5.00
CA ALA A 471 -16.72 0.51 -4.16
C ALA A 471 -16.25 0.11 -2.77
N GLY A 472 -16.82 0.70 -1.72
CA GLY A 472 -16.70 0.25 -0.33
C GLY A 472 -17.98 -0.43 0.12
N VAL A 473 -17.97 -1.74 0.35
CA VAL A 473 -19.17 -2.51 0.72
C VAL A 473 -19.22 -2.77 2.22
N PHE A 474 -20.34 -2.43 2.82
CA PHE A 474 -20.63 -2.59 4.24
C PHE A 474 -21.91 -3.41 4.44
N GLU A 475 -22.19 -3.88 5.64
CA GLU A 475 -23.39 -4.63 5.95
C GLU A 475 -24.68 -3.85 5.63
N THR A 476 -24.64 -2.54 5.85
CA THR A 476 -25.79 -1.64 5.72
C THR A 476 -25.94 -1.01 4.34
N GLY A 477 -24.92 -1.14 3.47
CA GLY A 477 -24.94 -0.52 2.15
C GLY A 477 -23.59 -0.45 1.48
N MET A 478 -23.46 0.45 0.51
CA MET A 478 -22.26 0.61 -0.29
C MET A 478 -21.96 2.09 -0.58
N VAL A 479 -20.71 2.46 -0.46
CA VAL A 479 -20.18 3.73 -1.00
C VAL A 479 -19.65 3.46 -2.40
N LEU A 480 -20.04 4.26 -3.37
CA LEU A 480 -19.40 4.31 -4.69
C LEU A 480 -18.74 5.67 -4.90
N VAL A 481 -17.53 5.66 -5.43
CA VAL A 481 -16.78 6.85 -5.81
C VAL A 481 -16.46 6.78 -7.29
N ASN A 482 -16.73 7.86 -7.99
CA ASN A 482 -16.39 7.98 -9.41
C ASN A 482 -15.12 8.82 -9.58
N HIS A 483 -14.01 8.16 -9.91
CA HIS A 483 -12.71 8.81 -10.20
C HIS A 483 -12.58 9.30 -11.64
N ARG A 484 -13.61 9.11 -12.44
CA ARG A 484 -13.59 9.42 -13.87
C ARG A 484 -13.97 10.89 -14.11
N SER A 485 -13.55 11.41 -15.24
CA SER A 485 -14.03 12.70 -15.77
C SER A 485 -15.37 12.60 -16.50
N THR A 486 -15.96 11.39 -16.55
CA THR A 486 -17.28 11.14 -17.16
C THR A 486 -18.28 10.63 -16.13
N PRO A 487 -19.57 10.96 -16.27
CA PRO A 487 -20.60 10.42 -15.40
C PRO A 487 -20.68 8.89 -15.47
N TYR A 488 -21.10 8.28 -14.38
CA TYR A 488 -21.36 6.84 -14.27
C TYR A 488 -22.84 6.57 -13.99
N GLU A 489 -23.46 5.74 -14.83
CA GLU A 489 -24.84 5.30 -14.63
C GLU A 489 -24.89 4.19 -13.60
N ILE A 490 -25.44 4.45 -12.42
CA ILE A 490 -25.56 3.48 -11.34
C ILE A 490 -26.56 2.36 -11.68
N GLY A 491 -27.42 2.60 -12.65
CA GLY A 491 -28.37 1.61 -13.14
C GLY A 491 -29.41 1.17 -12.11
N ASN A 492 -29.68 -0.13 -12.06
CA ASN A 492 -30.72 -0.74 -11.23
C ASN A 492 -30.30 -1.08 -9.78
N LEU A 493 -29.23 -0.49 -9.26
CA LEU A 493 -28.89 -0.68 -7.87
C LEU A 493 -30.03 -0.17 -6.99
N LYS A 494 -30.63 -1.06 -6.22
CA LYS A 494 -31.74 -0.73 -5.32
C LYS A 494 -31.20 -0.17 -4.00
N GLY A 495 -32.01 0.64 -3.34
CA GLY A 495 -31.72 1.22 -2.03
C GLY A 495 -31.88 2.74 -2.02
N ASN A 496 -31.86 3.31 -0.80
CA ASN A 496 -31.88 4.75 -0.62
C ASN A 496 -30.51 5.34 -0.98
N ARG A 497 -30.49 6.33 -1.87
CA ARG A 497 -29.26 6.90 -2.41
C ARG A 497 -29.01 8.28 -1.86
N LYS A 498 -27.78 8.57 -1.49
CA LYS A 498 -27.36 9.88 -1.02
C LYS A 498 -26.06 10.29 -1.69
N PHE A 499 -26.15 11.27 -2.55
CA PHE A 499 -25.04 11.79 -3.35
C PHE A 499 -24.34 12.97 -2.65
N THR A 500 -23.04 13.11 -2.86
CA THR A 500 -22.29 14.31 -2.48
C THR A 500 -22.75 15.51 -3.29
N ASN A 501 -23.02 15.31 -4.58
CA ASN A 501 -23.51 16.33 -5.51
C ASN A 501 -24.74 15.79 -6.26
N PRO A 502 -25.94 15.92 -5.68
CA PRO A 502 -27.14 15.29 -6.22
C PRO A 502 -27.66 16.04 -7.46
N VAL A 503 -27.67 15.36 -8.61
CA VAL A 503 -28.30 15.85 -9.85
C VAL A 503 -29.54 15.03 -10.18
N ASN A 504 -29.44 13.71 -10.08
CA ASN A 504 -30.56 12.79 -10.20
C ASN A 504 -30.22 11.47 -9.47
N ASP A 505 -31.20 10.58 -9.34
CA ASP A 505 -31.08 9.35 -8.54
C ASP A 505 -30.34 8.21 -9.23
N THR A 506 -29.86 8.37 -10.45
CA THR A 506 -29.30 7.30 -11.27
C THR A 506 -27.89 7.54 -11.77
N VAL A 507 -27.42 8.78 -11.71
CA VAL A 507 -26.13 9.19 -12.27
C VAL A 507 -25.19 9.68 -11.17
N LEU A 508 -24.04 9.04 -11.07
CA LEU A 508 -22.92 9.48 -10.25
C LEU A 508 -22.03 10.42 -11.08
N LEU A 509 -21.94 11.67 -10.66
CA LEU A 509 -21.16 12.68 -11.36
C LEU A 509 -19.67 12.37 -11.35
N PRO A 510 -18.88 12.94 -12.27
CA PRO A 510 -17.43 12.90 -12.19
C PRO A 510 -16.92 13.37 -10.84
N HIS A 511 -15.85 12.73 -10.36
CA HIS A 511 -15.15 13.12 -9.13
C HIS A 511 -16.07 13.33 -7.91
N SER A 512 -17.04 12.44 -7.73
CA SER A 512 -18.03 12.53 -6.65
C SER A 512 -18.33 11.16 -6.04
N ALA A 513 -19.10 11.14 -4.96
CA ALA A 513 -19.44 9.92 -4.24
C ALA A 513 -20.96 9.77 -4.01
N VAL A 514 -21.40 8.52 -3.79
CA VAL A 514 -22.75 8.20 -3.40
C VAL A 514 -22.77 7.11 -2.33
N TRP A 515 -23.68 7.23 -1.40
CA TRP A 515 -24.07 6.16 -0.49
C TRP A 515 -25.36 5.49 -1.01
N ILE A 516 -25.33 4.16 -1.08
CA ILE A 516 -26.48 3.33 -1.45
C ILE A 516 -26.79 2.46 -0.25
N GLU A 517 -27.86 2.80 0.46
CA GLU A 517 -28.31 2.05 1.63
C GLU A 517 -28.95 0.74 1.19
N ARG A 518 -28.58 -0.37 1.81
CA ARG A 518 -29.16 -1.68 1.53
C ARG A 518 -30.59 -1.74 2.09
N GLU A 519 -31.52 -2.22 1.25
CA GLU A 519 -32.92 -2.44 1.66
C GLU A 519 -33.07 -3.60 2.64
#